data_efe62e3140b573d48df930ec4437a088
#
_entry.id   efe62e3140b573d48df930ec4437a088
#
_cell.length_a   1.000
_cell.length_b   1.000
_cell.length_c   1.000
_cell.angle_alpha   90.00
_cell.angle_beta   90.00
_cell.angle_gamma   90.00
#
_symmetry.space_group_name_H-M   'P 1'
#
loop_
_entity.id
_entity.type
_entity.pdbx_description
1 polymer ?
#
loop_
_entity_poly.entity_id
_entity_poly.type
_entity_poly.pdbx_seq_one_letter_code
_entity_poly.pdbx_strand_id
1 'polypeptide(L)'
;MYLNNGIVAYSEDLIHWVSTDMVRRFPGGEGCFALAQYDPNLPDAVLLFTGGPHTGHFYAVGEVLFDRSDCSTPIEWLRRPVLTADPNIPYEDGKLKDPPYARCSHFRDTIFFTGMTQVKDKLYMYYGGSEYYTCLCTADVKK
;
A
#
# COMPACT_ATOMS: atom_id res chain seq x y z
N MET A 1 1.06 -10.66 10.19
CA MET A 1 0.03 -9.76 9.63
C MET A 1 0.38 -8.32 9.99
N TYR A 2 0.29 -7.43 9.04
CA TYR A 2 0.46 -6.00 9.27
C TYR A 2 -0.90 -5.33 9.46
N LEU A 3 -0.99 -4.47 10.44
CA LEU A 3 -2.19 -3.71 10.79
C LEU A 3 -1.92 -2.21 10.63
N ASN A 4 -2.99 -1.42 10.71
CA ASN A 4 -2.88 0.04 10.65
C ASN A 4 -1.98 0.60 11.75
N ASN A 5 -1.45 1.80 11.50
CA ASN A 5 -0.65 2.55 12.46
C ASN A 5 0.66 1.88 12.88
N GLY A 6 1.22 1.02 12.04
CA GLY A 6 2.49 0.37 12.30
C GLY A 6 2.43 -0.71 13.39
N ILE A 7 1.35 -1.44 13.44
CA ILE A 7 1.21 -2.61 14.30
C ILE A 7 1.49 -3.87 13.48
N VAL A 8 2.28 -4.77 14.02
CA VAL A 8 2.53 -6.10 13.46
C VAL A 8 1.95 -7.14 14.39
N ALA A 9 1.18 -8.08 13.86
CA ALA A 9 0.60 -9.18 14.63
C ALA A 9 1.13 -10.52 14.12
N TYR A 10 1.44 -11.39 15.04
CA TYR A 10 1.98 -12.74 14.82
C TYR A 10 1.00 -13.79 15.32
N SER A 11 0.94 -14.92 14.65
CA SER A 11 0.13 -16.06 15.04
C SER A 11 0.79 -17.34 14.52
N GLU A 12 0.77 -18.38 15.32
CA GLU A 12 1.20 -19.73 14.94
C GLU A 12 0.04 -20.58 14.42
N ASP A 13 -1.20 -20.25 14.82
CA ASP A 13 -2.40 -21.05 14.54
C ASP A 13 -3.46 -20.29 13.72
N LEU A 14 -3.22 -19.01 13.37
CA LEU A 14 -4.14 -18.10 12.67
C LEU A 14 -5.42 -17.76 13.47
N ILE A 15 -5.50 -18.17 14.74
CA ILE A 15 -6.63 -17.93 15.64
C ILE A 15 -6.22 -16.97 16.75
N HIS A 16 -5.08 -17.25 17.38
CA HIS A 16 -4.55 -16.44 18.47
C HIS A 16 -3.45 -15.53 17.94
N TRP A 17 -3.58 -14.24 18.20
CA TRP A 17 -2.70 -13.21 17.65
C TRP A 17 -2.06 -12.40 18.77
N VAL A 18 -0.76 -12.21 18.67
CA VAL A 18 0.01 -11.29 19.54
C VAL A 18 0.51 -10.14 18.68
N SER A 19 0.27 -8.92 19.13
CA SER A 19 0.68 -7.73 18.40
C SER A 19 1.83 -7.00 19.07
N THR A 20 2.65 -6.33 18.28
CA THR A 20 3.70 -5.42 18.70
C THR A 20 3.77 -4.23 17.78
N ASP A 21 4.28 -3.10 18.28
CA ASP A 21 4.52 -1.92 17.45
C ASP A 21 5.75 -2.12 16.56
N MET A 22 5.72 -1.52 15.39
CA MET A 22 6.92 -1.43 14.55
C MET A 22 7.99 -0.60 15.24
N VAL A 23 9.23 -1.05 15.14
CA VAL A 23 10.39 -0.38 15.75
C VAL A 23 10.64 1.00 15.11
N ARG A 24 10.34 1.15 13.83
CA ARG A 24 10.53 2.41 13.09
C ARG A 24 9.30 2.73 12.25
N ARG A 25 8.98 4.01 12.19
CA ARG A 25 7.97 4.55 11.29
C ARG A 25 8.56 4.87 9.92
N PHE A 26 7.78 4.75 8.88
CA PHE A 26 8.14 5.05 7.49
C PHE A 26 6.97 5.76 6.79
N PRO A 27 7.21 6.51 5.71
CA PRO A 27 6.14 7.16 4.96
C PRO A 27 5.13 6.15 4.41
N GLY A 28 3.84 6.45 4.54
CA GLY A 28 2.76 5.54 4.14
C GLY A 28 2.40 4.48 5.18
N GLY A 29 3.17 4.33 6.25
CA GLY A 29 2.93 3.31 7.28
C GLY A 29 1.83 3.66 8.28
N GLU A 30 1.34 4.88 8.29
CA GLU A 30 0.25 5.31 9.17
C GLU A 30 -1.14 5.04 8.60
N GLY A 31 -1.23 4.81 7.31
CA GLY A 31 -2.46 4.46 6.62
C GLY A 31 -2.60 2.96 6.45
N CYS A 32 -3.79 2.53 6.23
CA CYS A 32 -4.20 1.15 6.14
C CYS A 32 -3.52 0.36 5.02
N PHE A 33 -3.44 -0.91 5.18
CA PHE A 33 -3.18 -1.97 4.22
C PHE A 33 -1.75 -2.08 3.72
N ALA A 34 -1.23 -3.18 4.11
CA ALA A 34 0.04 -3.66 3.64
C ALA A 34 -0.16 -5.06 3.05
N LEU A 35 0.31 -5.26 1.85
CA LEU A 35 0.44 -6.58 1.27
C LEU A 35 1.91 -6.92 1.21
N ALA A 36 2.26 -7.96 1.94
CA ALA A 36 3.60 -8.51 1.89
C ALA A 36 3.76 -9.33 0.62
N GLN A 37 4.85 -9.13 -0.09
CA GLN A 37 5.25 -9.95 -1.22
C GLN A 37 6.57 -10.63 -0.91
N TYR A 38 6.60 -11.92 -1.21
CA TYR A 38 7.82 -12.69 -1.19
C TYR A 38 8.51 -12.61 -2.55
N ASP A 39 9.76 -12.17 -2.56
CA ASP A 39 10.63 -12.23 -3.73
C ASP A 39 11.64 -13.38 -3.55
N PRO A 40 11.66 -14.39 -4.43
CA PRO A 40 12.63 -15.48 -4.34
C PRO A 40 14.09 -15.03 -4.53
N ASN A 41 14.32 -13.84 -5.08
CA ASN A 41 15.66 -13.25 -5.18
C ASN A 41 16.09 -12.55 -3.88
N LEU A 42 15.16 -12.32 -2.96
CA LEU A 42 15.39 -11.76 -1.62
C LEU A 42 14.76 -12.69 -0.57
N PRO A 43 15.32 -13.92 -0.40
CA PRO A 43 14.68 -14.96 0.41
C PRO A 43 14.54 -14.60 1.89
N ASP A 44 15.40 -13.71 2.37
CA ASP A 44 15.43 -13.27 3.77
C ASP A 44 14.68 -11.94 4.00
N ALA A 45 13.95 -11.46 3.00
CA ALA A 45 13.22 -10.20 3.06
C ALA A 45 11.73 -10.37 2.70
N VAL A 46 10.94 -9.45 3.22
CA VAL A 46 9.54 -9.28 2.88
C VAL A 46 9.35 -7.87 2.35
N LEU A 47 8.89 -7.76 1.11
CA LEU A 47 8.52 -6.50 0.52
C LEU A 47 7.07 -6.18 0.86
N LEU A 48 6.85 -5.02 1.46
CA LEU A 48 5.56 -4.54 1.87
C LEU A 48 5.14 -3.33 1.04
N PHE A 49 3.99 -3.41 0.39
CA PHE A 49 3.34 -2.26 -0.21
C PHE A 49 2.37 -1.64 0.78
N THR A 50 2.47 -0.34 0.96
CA THR A 50 1.69 0.40 1.96
C THR A 50 0.82 1.44 1.27
N GLY A 51 -0.37 1.69 1.82
CA GLY A 51 -1.23 2.80 1.40
C GLY A 51 -1.39 3.78 2.54
N GLY A 52 -1.10 5.05 2.33
CA GLY A 52 -1.25 6.05 3.36
C GLY A 52 -0.62 7.39 3.01
N PRO A 53 -0.57 8.32 3.98
CA PRO A 53 0.07 9.62 3.79
C PRO A 53 1.52 9.45 3.37
N HIS A 54 1.91 10.10 2.31
CA HIS A 54 3.26 10.08 1.78
C HIS A 54 3.71 11.50 1.42
N THR A 55 5.01 11.72 1.34
CA THR A 55 5.58 13.05 1.05
C THR A 55 4.91 13.71 -0.15
N GLY A 56 4.19 14.80 0.08
CA GLY A 56 3.49 15.57 -0.95
C GLY A 56 2.14 15.01 -1.41
N HIS A 57 1.70 13.87 -0.85
CA HIS A 57 0.44 13.22 -1.22
C HIS A 57 -0.37 12.89 0.02
N PHE A 58 -1.69 13.04 -0.08
CA PHE A 58 -2.59 12.71 1.02
C PHE A 58 -2.69 11.20 1.23
N TYR A 59 -2.84 10.46 0.12
CA TYR A 59 -2.72 9.00 0.09
C TYR A 59 -1.99 8.56 -1.18
N ALA A 60 -1.00 7.70 -1.01
CA ALA A 60 -0.20 7.15 -2.08
C ALA A 60 0.28 5.74 -1.71
N VAL A 61 0.81 5.00 -2.67
CA VAL A 61 1.37 3.67 -2.41
C VAL A 61 2.86 3.79 -2.16
N GLY A 62 3.30 3.37 -0.98
CA GLY A 62 4.70 3.27 -0.59
C GLY A 62 5.20 1.84 -0.68
N GLU A 63 6.51 1.68 -0.52
CA GLU A 63 7.19 0.39 -0.54
C GLU A 63 8.25 0.33 0.57
N VAL A 64 8.23 -0.75 1.35
CA VAL A 64 9.09 -0.97 2.50
C VAL A 64 9.61 -2.40 2.51
N LEU A 65 10.88 -2.55 2.76
CA LEU A 65 11.54 -3.84 2.91
C LEU A 65 11.72 -4.17 4.39
N PHE A 66 11.33 -5.39 4.77
CA PHE A 66 11.51 -5.92 6.13
C PHE A 66 12.42 -7.13 6.10
N ASP A 67 13.12 -7.37 7.21
CA ASP A 67 13.73 -8.65 7.49
C ASP A 67 12.65 -9.71 7.71
N ARG A 68 12.80 -10.86 7.09
CA ARG A 68 11.83 -11.94 7.21
C ARG A 68 11.78 -12.53 8.62
N SER A 69 12.89 -12.49 9.34
CA SER A 69 12.98 -13.00 10.72
C SER A 69 12.40 -12.01 11.74
N ASP A 70 12.36 -10.71 11.37
CA ASP A 70 11.78 -9.65 12.20
C ASP A 70 10.97 -8.67 11.35
N CYS A 71 9.72 -9.02 11.13
CA CYS A 71 8.79 -8.19 10.36
C CYS A 71 8.34 -6.90 11.07
N SER A 72 8.85 -6.59 12.26
CA SER A 72 8.60 -5.33 12.97
C SER A 72 9.67 -4.27 12.72
N THR A 73 10.82 -4.67 12.17
CA THR A 73 11.96 -3.79 11.91
C THR A 73 12.14 -3.55 10.42
N PRO A 74 11.72 -2.38 9.88
CA PRO A 74 11.98 -2.05 8.48
C PRO A 74 13.48 -1.86 8.23
N ILE A 75 13.98 -2.50 7.18
CA ILE A 75 15.37 -2.39 6.73
C ILE A 75 15.54 -1.12 5.91
N GLU A 76 14.66 -0.94 4.92
CA GLU A 76 14.71 0.14 3.95
C GLU A 76 13.30 0.48 3.45
N TRP A 77 13.12 1.70 2.97
CA TRP A 77 11.88 2.13 2.31
C TRP A 77 12.14 3.19 1.25
N LEU A 78 11.27 3.25 0.27
CA LEU A 78 11.33 4.30 -0.72
C LEU A 78 10.87 5.64 -0.13
N ARG A 79 11.65 6.68 -0.40
CA ARG A 79 11.30 8.05 0.01
C ARG A 79 10.20 8.67 -0.84
N ARG A 80 10.02 8.16 -2.06
CA ARG A 80 8.95 8.58 -2.98
C ARG A 80 7.97 7.43 -3.14
N PRO A 81 6.67 7.71 -3.26
CA PRO A 81 5.70 6.65 -3.50
C PRO A 81 5.94 5.98 -4.86
N VAL A 82 5.56 4.72 -4.97
CA VAL A 82 5.62 3.95 -6.21
C VAL A 82 4.40 4.22 -7.11
N LEU A 83 3.29 4.62 -6.49
CA LEU A 83 2.07 5.00 -7.20
C LEU A 83 1.42 6.19 -6.50
N THR A 84 1.12 7.22 -7.28
CA THR A 84 0.40 8.42 -6.86
C THR A 84 -0.78 8.65 -7.79
N ALA A 85 -1.75 9.43 -7.36
CA ALA A 85 -2.81 9.90 -8.25
C ALA A 85 -2.22 10.71 -9.42
N ASP A 86 -2.71 10.44 -10.63
CA ASP A 86 -2.38 11.23 -11.81
C ASP A 86 -3.44 12.32 -12.01
N PRO A 87 -3.07 13.62 -11.96
CA PRO A 87 -4.00 14.72 -12.13
C PRO A 87 -4.64 14.79 -13.53
N ASN A 88 -4.12 14.02 -14.50
CA ASN A 88 -4.68 13.89 -15.83
C ASN A 88 -5.72 12.76 -15.95
N ILE A 89 -5.81 11.92 -14.92
CA ILE A 89 -6.79 10.84 -14.87
C ILE A 89 -8.00 11.32 -14.04
N PRO A 90 -9.16 11.57 -14.67
CA PRO A 90 -10.30 12.21 -14.01
C PRO A 90 -10.85 11.45 -12.79
N TYR A 91 -10.73 10.12 -12.78
CA TYR A 91 -11.17 9.29 -11.66
C TYR A 91 -10.14 9.20 -10.52
N GLU A 92 -8.93 9.72 -10.72
CA GLU A 92 -7.91 9.82 -9.67
C GLU A 92 -7.82 11.22 -9.08
N ASP A 93 -8.05 12.26 -9.91
CA ASP A 93 -7.96 13.64 -9.46
C ASP A 93 -9.25 14.18 -8.81
N GLY A 94 -10.31 13.37 -8.78
CA GLY A 94 -11.59 13.72 -8.18
C GLY A 94 -12.41 14.74 -8.97
N LYS A 95 -12.09 14.98 -10.26
CA LYS A 95 -12.81 15.92 -11.14
C LYS A 95 -14.01 15.33 -11.85
N LEU A 96 -14.19 13.99 -11.83
CA LEU A 96 -15.39 13.40 -12.40
C LEU A 96 -16.62 13.85 -11.60
N LYS A 97 -17.44 14.66 -12.27
CA LYS A 97 -18.60 15.33 -11.67
C LYS A 97 -19.85 14.45 -11.56
N ASP A 98 -19.75 13.16 -11.70
CA ASP A 98 -20.93 12.28 -11.64
C ASP A 98 -20.62 11.03 -10.84
N PRO A 99 -21.51 10.64 -9.99
CA PRO A 99 -22.94 10.90 -9.78
C PRO A 99 -23.25 11.61 -8.44
N PRO A 100 -24.54 11.70 -8.02
CA PRO A 100 -25.02 12.54 -6.91
C PRO A 100 -24.40 12.29 -5.53
N TYR A 101 -23.46 11.37 -5.43
CA TYR A 101 -22.71 11.03 -4.22
C TYR A 101 -21.41 11.85 -4.04
N ALA A 102 -21.05 12.67 -5.02
CA ALA A 102 -19.85 13.51 -5.00
C ALA A 102 -19.90 14.66 -3.95
N ARG A 103 -20.46 14.41 -2.76
CA ARG A 103 -20.41 15.36 -1.65
C ARG A 103 -19.08 15.39 -0.92
N CYS A 104 -18.17 14.48 -1.22
CA CYS A 104 -16.86 14.41 -0.59
C CYS A 104 -15.78 14.98 -1.50
N SER A 105 -15.82 16.29 -1.74
CA SER A 105 -14.77 17.04 -2.45
C SER A 105 -13.41 17.06 -1.73
N HIS A 106 -13.24 16.24 -0.71
CA HIS A 106 -12.10 16.27 0.19
C HIS A 106 -10.96 15.33 -0.24
N PHE A 107 -11.21 14.43 -1.18
CA PHE A 107 -10.27 13.35 -1.53
C PHE A 107 -9.76 13.47 -2.97
N ARG A 108 -9.35 14.67 -3.34
CA ARG A 108 -8.61 14.88 -4.59
C ARG A 108 -7.21 14.30 -4.46
N ASP A 109 -6.66 13.88 -5.58
CA ASP A 109 -5.28 13.37 -5.66
C ASP A 109 -5.03 12.20 -4.68
N THR A 110 -6.03 11.35 -4.53
CA THR A 110 -6.00 10.23 -3.58
C THR A 110 -6.13 8.91 -4.30
N ILE A 111 -5.16 8.05 -4.07
CA ILE A 111 -5.27 6.63 -4.42
C ILE A 111 -5.19 5.81 -3.15
N PHE A 112 -6.14 4.89 -2.99
CA PHE A 112 -6.25 4.04 -1.82
C PHE A 112 -5.94 2.60 -2.19
N PHE A 113 -4.76 2.14 -1.82
CA PHE A 113 -4.31 0.78 -2.11
C PHE A 113 -5.18 -0.25 -1.38
N THR A 114 -5.75 -1.21 -2.12
CA THR A 114 -6.70 -2.18 -1.57
C THR A 114 -6.27 -3.63 -1.71
N GLY A 115 -5.46 -3.95 -2.70
CA GLY A 115 -5.04 -5.32 -2.90
C GLY A 115 -4.05 -5.49 -4.04
N MET A 116 -3.29 -6.59 -3.97
CA MET A 116 -2.32 -6.94 -4.99
C MET A 116 -2.27 -8.44 -5.18
N THR A 117 -2.03 -8.88 -6.40
CA THR A 117 -1.72 -10.27 -6.73
C THR A 117 -0.67 -10.34 -7.81
N GLN A 118 0.14 -11.38 -7.78
CA GLN A 118 1.06 -11.68 -8.86
C GLN A 118 0.53 -12.87 -9.67
N VAL A 119 0.48 -12.70 -10.98
CA VAL A 119 0.18 -13.78 -11.91
C VAL A 119 1.34 -13.88 -12.90
N LYS A 120 2.09 -14.96 -12.79
CA LYS A 120 3.35 -15.17 -13.53
C LYS A 120 4.36 -14.05 -13.24
N ASP A 121 4.74 -13.31 -14.27
CA ASP A 121 5.70 -12.21 -14.26
C ASP A 121 5.04 -10.82 -14.25
N LYS A 122 3.76 -10.76 -13.87
CA LYS A 122 3.02 -9.50 -13.79
C LYS A 122 2.36 -9.31 -12.43
N LEU A 123 2.55 -8.15 -11.84
CA LEU A 123 1.80 -7.67 -10.68
C LEU A 123 0.52 -6.97 -11.13
N TYR A 124 -0.55 -7.21 -10.42
CA TYR A 124 -1.84 -6.55 -10.53
C TYR A 124 -2.14 -5.87 -9.21
N MET A 125 -2.17 -4.56 -9.22
CA MET A 125 -2.40 -3.75 -8.02
C MET A 125 -3.75 -3.04 -8.14
N TYR A 126 -4.65 -3.36 -7.23
CA TYR A 126 -5.97 -2.77 -7.14
C TYR A 126 -5.95 -1.60 -6.17
N TYR A 127 -6.61 -0.51 -6.55
CA TYR A 127 -6.70 0.68 -5.71
C TYR A 127 -8.01 1.43 -5.93
N GLY A 128 -8.41 2.22 -4.93
CA GLY A 128 -9.50 3.18 -5.06
C GLY A 128 -8.97 4.50 -5.62
N GLY A 129 -9.58 5.00 -6.69
CA GLY A 129 -9.32 6.34 -7.21
C GLY A 129 -10.33 7.33 -6.64
N SER A 130 -9.85 8.38 -5.96
CA SER A 130 -10.66 9.43 -5.33
C SER A 130 -11.87 8.92 -4.54
N GLU A 131 -11.74 7.73 -3.92
CA GLU A 131 -12.76 7.00 -3.14
C GLU A 131 -14.00 6.50 -3.88
N TYR A 132 -14.08 6.69 -5.19
CA TYR A 132 -15.27 6.32 -5.97
C TYR A 132 -15.05 5.17 -6.94
N TYR A 133 -13.83 5.02 -7.42
CA TYR A 133 -13.54 4.09 -8.51
C TYR A 133 -12.61 2.99 -8.04
N THR A 134 -12.92 1.76 -8.46
CA THR A 134 -11.96 0.65 -8.36
C THR A 134 -11.09 0.67 -9.61
N CYS A 135 -9.80 0.86 -9.40
CA CYS A 135 -8.81 1.00 -10.44
C CYS A 135 -7.82 -0.16 -10.39
N LEU A 136 -7.14 -0.37 -11.49
CA LEU A 136 -6.11 -1.39 -11.63
C LEU A 136 -4.88 -0.80 -12.33
N CYS A 137 -3.73 -0.95 -11.73
CA CYS A 137 -2.47 -0.81 -12.43
C CYS A 137 -1.70 -2.13 -12.47
N THR A 138 -0.79 -2.24 -13.41
CA THR A 138 0.04 -3.44 -13.56
C THR A 138 1.51 -3.06 -13.70
N ALA A 139 2.38 -3.93 -13.19
CA ALA A 139 3.82 -3.81 -13.36
C ALA A 139 4.40 -5.17 -13.77
N ASP A 140 5.44 -5.15 -14.59
CA ASP A 140 6.18 -6.36 -14.92
C ASP A 140 7.21 -6.66 -13.84
N VAL A 141 7.20 -7.88 -13.33
CA VAL A 141 8.23 -8.36 -12.41
C VAL A 141 9.46 -8.75 -13.24
N LYS A 142 10.49 -7.93 -13.18
CA LYS A 142 11.77 -8.27 -13.84
C LYS A 142 12.43 -9.41 -13.07
N LYS A 143 12.81 -10.42 -13.80
CA LYS A 143 13.66 -11.52 -13.31
C LYS A 143 15.10 -11.09 -13.23
#